data_c890f1e3990c3cc9a270972f0c2282d0
#
_entry.id   c890f1e3990c3cc9a270972f0c2282d0
#
_cell.length_a   1.000
_cell.length_b   1.000
_cell.length_c   1.000
_cell.angle_alpha   90.00
_cell.angle_beta   90.00
_cell.angle_gamma   90.00
#
_symmetry.space_group_name_H-M   'P 1'
#
loop_
_entity.id
_entity.type
_entity.pdbx_description
1 polymer ?
#
loop_
_entity_poly.entity_id
_entity_poly.type
_entity_poly.pdbx_seq_one_letter_code
_entity_poly.pdbx_strand_id
1 'polypeptide(L)'
;MGYFNKNSIGNITAIVTTTLGDVENSAARVLVSVLGGFFNSVALVIVLLVFDWRIGLVAAAGVLIYLAAAELALRKSAALSGVRQHTQESLVESVLEYIQGMGIVKAFGLERDSTQSIGSAIKASCRDNLKLTKASVPYDAIKQAVVRVFSVLLLLASVWSWLDGSLPLAYGLILVIASFMVFNDLENAGNMASLLQMLAASMDTANSIDDTPVMDEKGADITPNSSEIVFDKVDFSYADRKILDQVSFTIPEKTITAIVGPSGAGKTTMCNLIARFWDVNAGKITIGGTDVRDFKLDS
;
A
#
# COMPACT_ATOMS: atom_id res chain seq x y z
N MET A 1 12.70 -14.11 12.62
CA MET A 1 12.98 -12.91 13.46
C MET A 1 13.45 -11.70 12.65
N GLY A 2 14.27 -11.84 11.59
CA GLY A 2 14.72 -10.72 10.76
C GLY A 2 13.60 -9.87 10.15
N TYR A 3 12.50 -10.50 9.78
CA TYR A 3 11.29 -9.82 9.28
C TYR A 3 10.66 -8.90 10.34
N PHE A 4 10.53 -9.38 11.59
CA PHE A 4 9.95 -8.59 12.69
C PHE A 4 10.85 -7.44 13.17
N ASN A 5 12.15 -7.46 12.86
CA ASN A 5 13.03 -6.33 13.11
C ASN A 5 12.91 -5.23 12.05
N LYS A 6 12.54 -5.60 10.82
CA LYS A 6 12.28 -4.65 9.72
C LYS A 6 10.85 -4.10 9.76
N ASN A 7 9.89 -4.93 10.19
CA ASN A 7 8.48 -4.59 10.25
C ASN A 7 8.01 -4.63 11.70
N SER A 8 7.59 -3.52 12.24
CA SER A 8 7.05 -3.49 13.61
C SER A 8 5.76 -4.31 13.69
N ILE A 9 5.54 -4.97 14.83
CA ILE A 9 4.28 -5.69 15.10
C ILE A 9 3.07 -4.79 14.87
N GLY A 10 3.18 -3.50 15.22
CA GLY A 10 2.13 -2.51 14.98
C GLY A 10 1.83 -2.31 13.49
N ASN A 11 2.85 -2.35 12.61
CA ASN A 11 2.65 -2.24 11.18
C ASN A 11 1.91 -3.47 10.62
N ILE A 12 2.31 -4.67 11.01
CA ILE A 12 1.65 -5.92 10.60
C ILE A 12 0.20 -5.94 11.09
N THR A 13 -0.03 -5.56 12.35
CA THR A 13 -1.39 -5.47 12.91
C THR A 13 -2.23 -4.45 12.15
N ALA A 14 -1.69 -3.29 11.80
CA ALA A 14 -2.39 -2.27 11.02
C ALA A 14 -2.75 -2.78 9.61
N ILE A 15 -1.84 -3.50 8.94
CA ILE A 15 -2.12 -4.10 7.63
C ILE A 15 -3.28 -5.11 7.74
N VAL A 16 -3.23 -6.02 8.71
CA VAL A 16 -4.23 -7.09 8.85
C VAL A 16 -5.59 -6.54 9.30
N THR A 17 -5.64 -5.61 10.23
CA THR A 17 -6.91 -5.15 10.81
C THR A 17 -7.53 -3.98 10.06
N THR A 18 -6.73 -3.00 9.62
CA THR A 18 -7.24 -1.79 8.98
C THR A 18 -7.26 -1.94 7.46
N THR A 19 -6.13 -2.32 6.86
CA THR A 19 -6.00 -2.37 5.39
C THR A 19 -6.89 -3.44 4.79
N LEU A 20 -6.89 -4.67 5.33
CA LEU A 20 -7.75 -5.75 4.83
C LEU A 20 -9.24 -5.47 5.12
N GLY A 21 -9.57 -4.90 6.29
CA GLY A 21 -10.94 -4.51 6.60
C GLY A 21 -11.48 -3.42 5.66
N ASP A 22 -10.65 -2.43 5.31
CA ASP A 22 -11.01 -1.40 4.33
C ASP A 22 -11.20 -1.98 2.93
N VAL A 23 -10.36 -2.94 2.52
CA VAL A 23 -10.50 -3.65 1.25
C VAL A 23 -11.80 -4.45 1.22
N GLU A 24 -12.08 -5.26 2.24
CA GLU A 24 -13.29 -6.08 2.33
C GLU A 24 -14.57 -5.23 2.24
N ASN A 25 -14.64 -4.14 3.01
CA ASN A 25 -15.82 -3.28 3.05
C ASN A 25 -16.01 -2.39 1.81
N SER A 26 -14.92 -2.04 1.13
CA SER A 26 -14.95 -1.05 0.04
C SER A 26 -14.88 -1.68 -1.34
N ALA A 27 -14.18 -2.81 -1.52
CA ALA A 27 -13.90 -3.39 -2.83
C ALA A 27 -15.18 -3.72 -3.62
N ALA A 28 -16.14 -4.38 -3.00
CA ALA A 28 -17.41 -4.74 -3.66
C ALA A 28 -18.19 -3.48 -4.08
N ARG A 29 -18.26 -2.48 -3.21
CA ARG A 29 -18.94 -1.21 -3.49
C ARG A 29 -18.30 -0.45 -4.63
N VAL A 30 -16.96 -0.37 -4.63
CA VAL A 30 -16.18 0.30 -5.68
C VAL A 30 -16.35 -0.41 -7.01
N LEU A 31 -16.23 -1.73 -7.05
CA LEU A 31 -16.44 -2.53 -8.28
C LEU A 31 -17.84 -2.32 -8.85
N VAL A 32 -18.86 -2.42 -8.02
CA VAL A 32 -20.26 -2.19 -8.44
C VAL A 32 -20.45 -0.77 -8.98
N SER A 33 -19.87 0.24 -8.33
CA SER A 33 -19.99 1.64 -8.79
C SER A 33 -19.26 1.87 -10.10
N VAL A 34 -18.05 1.33 -10.28
CA VAL A 34 -17.26 1.49 -11.51
C VAL A 34 -17.90 0.79 -12.69
N LEU A 35 -18.22 -0.49 -12.53
CA LEU A 35 -18.85 -1.28 -13.59
C LEU A 35 -20.28 -0.79 -13.87
N GLY A 36 -21.07 -0.56 -12.83
CA GLY A 36 -22.44 -0.09 -12.96
C GLY A 36 -22.50 1.29 -13.64
N GLY A 37 -21.66 2.23 -13.23
CA GLY A 37 -21.61 3.56 -13.84
C GLY A 37 -21.17 3.52 -15.32
N PHE A 38 -20.21 2.67 -15.65
CA PHE A 38 -19.78 2.47 -17.05
C PHE A 38 -20.91 1.85 -17.89
N PHE A 39 -21.49 0.73 -17.45
CA PHE A 39 -22.56 0.06 -18.20
C PHE A 39 -23.82 0.93 -18.33
N ASN A 40 -24.18 1.66 -17.27
CA ASN A 40 -25.34 2.56 -17.31
C ASN A 40 -25.10 3.72 -18.30
N SER A 41 -23.91 4.33 -18.28
CA SER A 41 -23.56 5.38 -19.26
C SER A 41 -23.60 4.86 -20.69
N VAL A 42 -23.06 3.68 -20.97
CA VAL A 42 -23.11 3.05 -22.31
C VAL A 42 -24.55 2.76 -22.73
N ALA A 43 -25.37 2.19 -21.82
CA ALA A 43 -26.78 1.92 -22.10
C ALA A 43 -27.54 3.19 -22.43
N LEU A 44 -27.34 4.27 -21.67
CA LEU A 44 -27.96 5.55 -21.92
C LEU A 44 -27.52 6.17 -23.25
N VAL A 45 -26.23 6.07 -23.62
CA VAL A 45 -25.76 6.49 -24.96
C VAL A 45 -26.43 5.72 -26.08
N ILE A 46 -26.61 4.39 -25.93
CA ILE A 46 -27.35 3.58 -26.91
C ILE A 46 -28.81 4.02 -27.02
N VAL A 47 -29.47 4.26 -25.90
CA VAL A 47 -30.84 4.79 -25.89
C VAL A 47 -30.91 6.13 -26.60
N LEU A 48 -29.99 7.07 -26.32
CA LEU A 48 -29.94 8.37 -26.99
C LEU A 48 -29.71 8.24 -28.51
N LEU A 49 -28.87 7.30 -28.96
CA LEU A 49 -28.64 7.02 -30.38
C LEU A 49 -29.89 6.50 -31.10
N VAL A 50 -30.71 5.70 -30.40
CA VAL A 50 -31.96 5.17 -30.97
C VAL A 50 -33.02 6.26 -31.08
N PHE A 51 -33.11 7.17 -30.10
CA PHE A 51 -34.09 8.27 -30.12
C PHE A 51 -33.69 9.39 -31.09
N ASP A 52 -32.45 9.86 -31.06
CA ASP A 52 -31.91 10.84 -31.99
C ASP A 52 -30.40 10.58 -32.17
N TRP A 53 -30.03 10.10 -33.37
CA TRP A 53 -28.64 9.76 -33.67
C TRP A 53 -27.67 10.95 -33.52
N ARG A 54 -28.14 12.18 -33.70
CA ARG A 54 -27.30 13.41 -33.54
C ARG A 54 -26.95 13.63 -32.06
N ILE A 55 -27.94 13.54 -31.17
CA ILE A 55 -27.76 13.69 -29.73
C ILE A 55 -26.91 12.54 -29.19
N GLY A 56 -27.19 11.30 -29.65
CA GLY A 56 -26.43 10.12 -29.29
C GLY A 56 -24.96 10.19 -29.70
N LEU A 57 -24.64 10.75 -30.88
CA LEU A 57 -23.24 10.95 -31.30
C LEU A 57 -22.51 11.97 -30.42
N VAL A 58 -23.15 13.08 -30.04
CA VAL A 58 -22.57 14.06 -29.10
C VAL A 58 -22.32 13.40 -27.74
N ALA A 59 -23.25 12.60 -27.25
CA ALA A 59 -23.08 11.85 -25.99
C ALA A 59 -21.92 10.84 -26.07
N ALA A 60 -21.85 10.07 -27.16
CA ALA A 60 -20.77 9.12 -27.41
C ALA A 60 -19.40 9.79 -27.46
N ALA A 61 -19.29 10.92 -28.20
CA ALA A 61 -18.07 11.71 -28.24
C ALA A 61 -17.66 12.22 -26.86
N GLY A 62 -18.62 12.71 -26.06
CA GLY A 62 -18.39 13.15 -24.70
C GLY A 62 -17.87 12.03 -23.77
N VAL A 63 -18.46 10.85 -23.87
CA VAL A 63 -18.01 9.67 -23.10
C VAL A 63 -16.59 9.27 -23.50
N LEU A 64 -16.27 9.21 -24.79
CA LEU A 64 -14.93 8.86 -25.27
C LEU A 64 -13.87 9.88 -24.80
N ILE A 65 -14.17 11.19 -24.90
CA ILE A 65 -13.27 12.24 -24.45
C ILE A 65 -13.11 12.21 -22.94
N TYR A 66 -14.18 11.92 -22.18
CA TYR A 66 -14.10 11.74 -20.73
C TYR A 66 -13.21 10.55 -20.37
N LEU A 67 -13.37 9.39 -21.03
CA LEU A 67 -12.55 8.21 -20.78
C LEU A 67 -11.06 8.50 -21.05
N ALA A 68 -10.73 9.22 -22.12
CA ALA A 68 -9.36 9.64 -22.39
C ALA A 68 -8.82 10.58 -21.30
N ALA A 69 -9.61 11.56 -20.83
CA ALA A 69 -9.23 12.45 -19.75
C ALA A 69 -9.08 11.70 -18.42
N ALA A 70 -9.97 10.74 -18.15
CA ALA A 70 -9.92 9.89 -16.95
C ALA A 70 -8.66 9.01 -16.95
N GLU A 71 -8.30 8.41 -18.09
CA GLU A 71 -7.07 7.63 -18.22
C GLU A 71 -5.81 8.47 -17.92
N LEU A 72 -5.74 9.70 -18.43
CA LEU A 72 -4.64 10.63 -18.13
C LEU A 72 -4.58 10.97 -16.63
N ALA A 73 -5.73 11.22 -16.00
CA ALA A 73 -5.81 11.49 -14.57
C ALA A 73 -5.38 10.29 -13.73
N LEU A 74 -5.82 9.08 -14.10
CA LEU A 74 -5.47 7.83 -13.42
C LEU A 74 -3.97 7.53 -13.52
N ARG A 75 -3.36 7.66 -14.70
CA ARG A 75 -1.91 7.48 -14.89
C ARG A 75 -1.11 8.46 -14.02
N LYS A 76 -1.54 9.72 -13.93
CA LYS A 76 -0.87 10.70 -13.08
C LYS A 76 -1.06 10.41 -11.60
N SER A 77 -2.25 10.01 -11.18
CA SER A 77 -2.53 9.60 -9.80
C SER A 77 -1.70 8.39 -9.40
N ALA A 78 -1.61 7.37 -10.26
CA ALA A 78 -0.77 6.19 -10.03
C ALA A 78 0.72 6.55 -9.86
N ALA A 79 1.24 7.46 -10.70
CA ALA A 79 2.62 7.92 -10.58
C ALA A 79 2.92 8.68 -9.26
N LEU A 80 1.90 9.28 -8.65
CA LEU A 80 2.02 10.02 -7.39
C LEU A 80 1.69 9.18 -6.16
N SER A 81 1.08 7.99 -6.32
CA SER A 81 0.63 7.15 -5.20
C SER A 81 1.78 6.69 -4.31
N GLY A 82 2.90 6.26 -4.89
CA GLY A 82 4.08 5.83 -4.14
C GLY A 82 4.66 6.95 -3.26
N VAL A 83 4.75 8.18 -3.80
CA VAL A 83 5.22 9.33 -3.01
C VAL A 83 4.25 9.67 -1.88
N ARG A 84 2.94 9.58 -2.14
CA ARG A 84 1.91 9.80 -1.11
C ARG A 84 2.00 8.78 0.01
N GLN A 85 2.16 7.50 -0.33
CA GLN A 85 2.29 6.42 0.63
C GLN A 85 3.54 6.61 1.50
N HIS A 86 4.70 6.87 0.90
CA HIS A 86 5.94 7.12 1.64
C HIS A 86 5.83 8.32 2.58
N THR A 87 5.17 9.41 2.14
CA THR A 87 4.93 10.58 2.99
C THR A 87 4.05 10.24 4.20
N GLN A 88 3.04 9.38 4.00
CA GLN A 88 2.15 8.91 5.06
C GLN A 88 2.88 8.00 6.05
N GLU A 89 3.66 7.04 5.55
CA GLU A 89 4.48 6.14 6.37
C GLU A 89 5.47 6.91 7.23
N SER A 90 6.20 7.87 6.66
CA SER A 90 7.14 8.72 7.39
C SER A 90 6.49 9.55 8.49
N LEU A 91 5.26 10.04 8.27
CA LEU A 91 4.50 10.73 9.30
C LEU A 91 4.11 9.79 10.45
N VAL A 92 3.59 8.59 10.13
CA VAL A 92 3.22 7.59 11.12
C VAL A 92 4.43 7.17 11.95
N GLU A 93 5.58 6.92 11.31
CA GLU A 93 6.84 6.58 11.97
C GLU A 93 7.26 7.67 12.95
N SER A 94 7.25 8.94 12.53
CA SER A 94 7.58 10.09 13.41
C SER A 94 6.64 10.21 14.60
N VAL A 95 5.35 9.91 14.43
CA VAL A 95 4.36 9.92 15.52
C VAL A 95 4.60 8.76 16.49
N LEU A 96 4.89 7.57 15.98
CA LEU A 96 5.20 6.39 16.81
C LEU A 96 6.47 6.59 17.62
N GLU A 97 7.53 7.12 16.99
CA GLU A 97 8.78 7.48 17.68
C GLU A 97 8.52 8.46 18.84
N TYR A 98 7.72 9.49 18.58
CA TYR A 98 7.33 10.47 19.61
C TYR A 98 6.59 9.81 20.79
N ILE A 99 5.61 8.95 20.50
CA ILE A 99 4.81 8.26 21.53
C ILE A 99 5.69 7.31 22.34
N GLN A 100 6.54 6.50 21.67
CA GLN A 100 7.44 5.56 22.33
C GLN A 100 8.52 6.27 23.16
N GLY A 101 9.01 7.42 22.67
CA GLY A 101 10.00 8.25 23.36
C GLY A 101 9.44 9.09 24.51
N MET A 102 8.11 9.17 24.68
CA MET A 102 7.47 10.09 25.64
C MET A 102 7.95 9.89 27.08
N GLY A 103 8.23 8.66 27.49
CA GLY A 103 8.77 8.35 28.83
C GLY A 103 10.14 9.02 29.06
N ILE A 104 11.01 8.97 28.05
CA ILE A 104 12.36 9.59 28.07
C ILE A 104 12.23 11.12 28.02
N VAL A 105 11.36 11.62 27.16
CA VAL A 105 11.09 13.06 27.01
C VAL A 105 10.67 13.67 28.34
N LYS A 106 9.74 13.04 29.07
CA LYS A 106 9.29 13.47 30.40
C LYS A 106 10.36 13.34 31.45
N ALA A 107 11.13 12.24 31.45
CA ALA A 107 12.18 12.01 32.43
C ALA A 107 13.31 13.07 32.35
N PHE A 108 13.62 13.59 31.16
CA PHE A 108 14.69 14.54 30.92
C PHE A 108 14.22 15.99 30.63
N GLY A 109 12.91 16.27 30.68
CA GLY A 109 12.37 17.60 30.44
C GLY A 109 12.52 18.11 29.01
N LEU A 110 12.59 17.20 28.02
CA LEU A 110 12.83 17.52 26.59
C LEU A 110 11.52 17.82 25.82
N GLU A 111 10.46 18.22 26.50
CA GLU A 111 9.13 18.40 25.91
C GLU A 111 9.13 19.41 24.77
N ARG A 112 9.92 20.48 24.88
CA ARG A 112 9.98 21.54 23.87
C ARG A 112 10.62 21.08 22.56
N ASP A 113 11.74 20.38 22.63
CA ASP A 113 12.48 19.91 21.46
C ASP A 113 11.72 18.80 20.74
N SER A 114 11.14 17.88 21.50
CA SER A 114 10.33 16.79 21.01
C SER A 114 9.04 17.27 20.33
N THR A 115 8.34 18.28 20.90
CA THR A 115 7.16 18.89 20.29
C THR A 115 7.52 19.65 18.99
N GLN A 116 8.72 20.25 18.93
CA GLN A 116 9.20 20.91 17.71
C GLN A 116 9.51 19.92 16.60
N SER A 117 10.08 18.76 16.91
CA SER A 117 10.39 17.69 15.97
C SER A 117 9.10 17.18 15.29
N ILE A 118 8.11 16.75 16.08
CA ILE A 118 6.84 16.28 15.52
C ILE A 118 6.09 17.36 14.74
N GLY A 119 6.14 18.61 15.23
CA GLY A 119 5.57 19.75 14.52
C GLY A 119 6.21 19.99 13.15
N SER A 120 7.52 19.76 13.02
CA SER A 120 8.22 19.84 11.74
C SER A 120 7.84 18.72 10.79
N ALA A 121 7.70 17.49 11.28
CA ALA A 121 7.26 16.33 10.50
C ALA A 121 5.82 16.51 9.96
N ILE A 122 4.90 17.00 10.79
CA ILE A 122 3.53 17.32 10.37
C ILE A 122 3.52 18.40 9.29
N LYS A 123 4.31 19.48 9.46
CA LYS A 123 4.40 20.55 8.45
C LYS A 123 5.02 20.05 7.14
N ALA A 124 6.03 19.19 7.20
CA ALA A 124 6.63 18.56 6.02
C ALA A 124 5.61 17.71 5.27
N SER A 125 4.91 16.82 5.98
CA SER A 125 3.83 15.99 5.41
C SER A 125 2.72 16.83 4.79
N CYS A 126 2.26 17.87 5.47
CA CYS A 126 1.25 18.78 4.93
C CYS A 126 1.72 19.47 3.64
N ARG A 127 2.96 19.97 3.63
CA ARG A 127 3.55 20.63 2.44
C ARG A 127 3.64 19.66 1.26
N ASP A 128 4.07 18.43 1.50
CA ASP A 128 4.25 17.46 0.44
C ASP A 128 2.90 16.94 -0.07
N ASN A 129 1.92 16.71 0.80
CA ASN A 129 0.54 16.44 0.38
C ASN A 129 -0.08 17.58 -0.44
N LEU A 130 0.19 18.84 -0.09
CA LEU A 130 -0.25 19.99 -0.89
C LEU A 130 0.40 20.02 -2.28
N LYS A 131 1.70 19.69 -2.40
CA LYS A 131 2.37 19.57 -3.71
C LYS A 131 1.74 18.46 -4.56
N LEU A 132 1.50 17.28 -3.97
CA LEU A 132 0.85 16.16 -4.65
C LEU A 132 -0.56 16.52 -5.12
N THR A 133 -1.34 17.17 -4.26
CA THR A 133 -2.69 17.64 -4.61
C THR A 133 -2.65 18.67 -5.74
N LYS A 134 -1.77 19.66 -5.67
CA LYS A 134 -1.59 20.64 -6.76
C LYS A 134 -1.20 20.00 -8.08
N ALA A 135 -0.48 18.89 -8.08
CA ALA A 135 -0.11 18.17 -9.28
C ALA A 135 -1.27 17.36 -9.88
N SER A 136 -2.24 16.92 -9.09
CA SER A 136 -3.42 16.14 -9.55
C SER A 136 -4.61 17.03 -9.95
N VAL A 137 -4.82 18.15 -9.25
CA VAL A 137 -5.96 19.08 -9.48
C VAL A 137 -6.20 19.45 -10.95
N PRO A 138 -5.19 19.80 -11.79
CA PRO A 138 -5.47 20.18 -13.16
C PRO A 138 -6.08 19.05 -13.98
N TYR A 139 -5.70 17.80 -13.75
CA TYR A 139 -6.26 16.63 -14.43
C TYR A 139 -7.70 16.36 -14.01
N ASP A 140 -8.01 16.50 -12.72
CA ASP A 140 -9.38 16.39 -12.22
C ASP A 140 -10.25 17.54 -12.73
N ALA A 141 -9.72 18.75 -12.82
CA ALA A 141 -10.41 19.89 -13.39
C ALA A 141 -10.74 19.67 -14.88
N ILE A 142 -9.83 19.07 -15.65
CA ILE A 142 -10.08 18.72 -17.07
C ILE A 142 -11.23 17.70 -17.17
N LYS A 143 -11.22 16.62 -16.36
CA LYS A 143 -12.34 15.66 -16.33
C LYS A 143 -13.67 16.34 -16.08
N GLN A 144 -13.73 17.17 -15.05
CA GLN A 144 -14.97 17.92 -14.70
C GLN A 144 -15.38 18.90 -15.80
N ALA A 145 -14.43 19.61 -16.42
CA ALA A 145 -14.72 20.51 -17.52
C ALA A 145 -15.34 19.76 -18.70
N VAL A 146 -14.80 18.60 -19.07
CA VAL A 146 -15.36 17.75 -20.13
C VAL A 146 -16.81 17.37 -19.81
N VAL A 147 -17.09 16.87 -18.60
CA VAL A 147 -18.45 16.53 -18.17
C VAL A 147 -19.39 17.74 -18.29
N ARG A 148 -19.00 18.89 -17.78
CA ARG A 148 -19.84 20.10 -17.80
C ARG A 148 -20.11 20.61 -19.22
N VAL A 149 -19.07 20.67 -20.06
CA VAL A 149 -19.19 21.12 -21.44
C VAL A 149 -20.11 20.20 -22.24
N PHE A 150 -19.92 18.89 -22.17
CA PHE A 150 -20.76 17.94 -22.89
C PHE A 150 -22.19 17.86 -22.36
N SER A 151 -22.40 18.00 -21.04
CA SER A 151 -23.76 18.12 -20.49
C SER A 151 -24.51 19.34 -21.04
N VAL A 152 -23.83 20.50 -21.15
CA VAL A 152 -24.41 21.69 -21.74
C VAL A 152 -24.65 21.51 -23.25
N LEU A 153 -23.71 20.89 -23.98
CA LEU A 153 -23.88 20.62 -25.42
C LEU A 153 -25.08 19.69 -25.67
N LEU A 154 -25.26 18.65 -24.86
CA LEU A 154 -26.43 17.75 -24.96
C LEU A 154 -27.73 18.48 -24.64
N LEU A 155 -27.75 19.33 -23.61
CA LEU A 155 -28.91 20.16 -23.31
C LEU A 155 -29.28 21.07 -24.49
N LEU A 156 -28.30 21.79 -25.05
CA LEU A 156 -28.53 22.66 -26.22
C LEU A 156 -29.01 21.86 -27.44
N ALA A 157 -28.42 20.71 -27.71
CA ALA A 157 -28.83 19.83 -28.79
C ALA A 157 -30.28 19.33 -28.60
N SER A 158 -30.66 18.96 -27.39
CA SER A 158 -32.03 18.51 -27.07
C SER A 158 -33.07 19.65 -27.23
N VAL A 159 -32.73 20.85 -26.80
CA VAL A 159 -33.60 22.02 -26.96
C VAL A 159 -33.71 22.40 -28.45
N TRP A 160 -32.61 22.34 -29.18
CA TRP A 160 -32.61 22.63 -30.62
C TRP A 160 -33.45 21.64 -31.43
N SER A 161 -33.34 20.33 -31.15
CA SER A 161 -34.17 19.29 -31.77
C SER A 161 -35.66 19.47 -31.49
N TRP A 162 -36.01 19.99 -30.31
CA TRP A 162 -37.39 20.34 -29.97
C TRP A 162 -37.87 21.58 -30.77
N LEU A 163 -37.09 22.64 -30.86
CA LEU A 163 -37.41 23.86 -31.59
C LEU A 163 -37.55 23.62 -33.10
N ASP A 164 -36.78 22.72 -33.66
CA ASP A 164 -36.82 22.30 -35.05
C ASP A 164 -38.08 21.44 -35.38
N GLY A 165 -38.89 21.14 -34.36
CA GLY A 165 -40.14 20.37 -34.50
C GLY A 165 -39.90 18.87 -34.73
N SER A 166 -38.66 18.40 -34.66
CA SER A 166 -38.34 16.99 -34.89
C SER A 166 -38.75 16.10 -33.69
N LEU A 167 -38.95 16.66 -32.50
CA LEU A 167 -39.29 15.95 -31.29
C LEU A 167 -40.45 16.59 -30.51
N PRO A 168 -41.45 15.80 -30.01
CA PRO A 168 -42.44 16.29 -29.06
C PRO A 168 -41.78 16.80 -27.75
N LEU A 169 -42.42 17.78 -27.09
CA LEU A 169 -41.92 18.36 -25.84
C LEU A 169 -41.57 17.31 -24.76
N ALA A 170 -42.40 16.30 -24.62
CA ALA A 170 -42.18 15.23 -23.63
C ALA A 170 -40.88 14.47 -23.87
N TYR A 171 -40.52 14.19 -25.13
CA TYR A 171 -39.27 13.52 -25.46
C TYR A 171 -38.08 14.46 -25.25
N GLY A 172 -38.21 15.76 -25.57
CA GLY A 172 -37.17 16.74 -25.30
C GLY A 172 -36.82 16.82 -23.80
N LEU A 173 -37.82 16.80 -22.92
CA LEU A 173 -37.60 16.81 -21.46
C LEU A 173 -36.88 15.52 -20.99
N ILE A 174 -37.28 14.35 -21.51
CA ILE A 174 -36.64 13.07 -21.19
C ILE A 174 -35.16 13.10 -21.62
N LEU A 175 -34.85 13.61 -22.82
CA LEU A 175 -33.49 13.72 -23.32
C LEU A 175 -32.62 14.67 -22.48
N VAL A 176 -33.19 15.77 -21.98
CA VAL A 176 -32.51 16.68 -21.06
C VAL A 176 -32.16 15.97 -19.75
N ILE A 177 -33.10 15.23 -19.18
CA ILE A 177 -32.84 14.45 -17.93
C ILE A 177 -31.78 13.38 -18.19
N ALA A 178 -31.90 12.60 -19.27
CA ALA A 178 -30.97 11.57 -19.64
C ALA A 178 -29.54 12.12 -19.86
N SER A 179 -29.39 13.31 -20.43
CA SER A 179 -28.09 13.92 -20.67
C SER A 179 -27.32 14.23 -19.38
N PHE A 180 -28.03 14.60 -18.30
CA PHE A 180 -27.40 14.77 -17.00
C PHE A 180 -27.03 13.42 -16.37
N MET A 181 -27.85 12.39 -16.53
CA MET A 181 -27.59 11.07 -15.96
C MET A 181 -26.35 10.41 -16.56
N VAL A 182 -26.18 10.47 -17.92
CA VAL A 182 -25.03 9.85 -18.60
C VAL A 182 -23.71 10.23 -17.97
N PHE A 183 -23.49 11.52 -17.75
CA PHE A 183 -22.21 12.02 -17.26
C PHE A 183 -22.07 11.92 -15.74
N ASN A 184 -23.19 11.98 -15.00
CA ASN A 184 -23.12 11.83 -13.55
C ASN A 184 -22.66 10.43 -13.12
N ASP A 185 -23.19 9.39 -13.76
CA ASP A 185 -22.80 8.01 -13.46
C ASP A 185 -21.34 7.73 -13.90
N LEU A 186 -20.94 8.31 -15.03
CA LEU A 186 -19.57 8.20 -15.52
C LEU A 186 -18.57 8.94 -14.62
N GLU A 187 -18.92 10.13 -14.12
CA GLU A 187 -18.12 10.88 -13.15
C GLU A 187 -17.95 10.11 -11.83
N ASN A 188 -19.04 9.53 -11.31
CA ASN A 188 -19.00 8.69 -10.12
C ASN A 188 -18.10 7.46 -10.31
N ALA A 189 -18.25 6.76 -11.46
CA ALA A 189 -17.38 5.63 -11.80
C ALA A 189 -15.90 6.04 -11.86
N GLY A 190 -15.59 7.18 -12.48
CA GLY A 190 -14.22 7.69 -12.57
C GLY A 190 -13.62 8.10 -11.21
N ASN A 191 -14.43 8.62 -10.30
CA ASN A 191 -13.99 8.93 -8.94
C ASN A 191 -13.73 7.66 -8.14
N MET A 192 -14.59 6.64 -8.28
CA MET A 192 -14.40 5.33 -7.63
C MET A 192 -13.23 4.55 -8.21
N ALA A 193 -12.88 4.74 -9.49
CA ALA A 193 -11.71 4.10 -10.11
C ALA A 193 -10.39 4.52 -9.43
N SER A 194 -10.29 5.76 -8.95
CA SER A 194 -9.13 6.20 -8.16
C SER A 194 -9.03 5.49 -6.80
N LEU A 195 -10.17 5.21 -6.17
CA LEU A 195 -10.22 4.43 -4.94
C LEU A 195 -9.85 2.97 -5.18
N LEU A 196 -10.25 2.40 -6.32
CA LEU A 196 -9.86 1.04 -6.72
C LEU A 196 -8.33 0.90 -6.83
N GLN A 197 -7.62 1.89 -7.39
CA GLN A 197 -6.16 1.90 -7.42
C GLN A 197 -5.53 1.93 -6.02
N MET A 198 -6.12 2.70 -5.10
CA MET A 198 -5.66 2.74 -3.72
C MET A 198 -5.84 1.38 -3.03
N LEU A 199 -6.99 0.72 -3.24
CA LEU A 199 -7.25 -0.62 -2.70
C LEU A 199 -6.30 -1.66 -3.29
N ALA A 200 -6.01 -1.61 -4.60
CA ALA A 200 -5.03 -2.49 -5.24
C ALA A 200 -3.64 -2.34 -4.62
N ALA A 201 -3.16 -1.11 -4.42
CA ALA A 201 -1.87 -0.86 -3.77
C ALA A 201 -1.84 -1.38 -2.31
N SER A 202 -2.96 -1.28 -1.59
CA SER A 202 -3.10 -1.85 -0.25
C SER A 202 -3.03 -3.39 -0.25
N MET A 203 -3.63 -4.03 -1.26
CA MET A 203 -3.53 -5.49 -1.45
C MET A 203 -2.10 -5.92 -1.78
N ASP A 204 -1.38 -5.18 -2.63
CA ASP A 204 0.02 -5.47 -2.93
C ASP A 204 0.89 -5.39 -1.66
N THR A 205 0.62 -4.41 -0.79
CA THR A 205 1.30 -4.31 0.50
C THR A 205 0.96 -5.49 1.42
N ALA A 206 -0.29 -5.94 1.46
CA ALA A 206 -0.69 -7.11 2.24
C ALA A 206 -0.04 -8.41 1.69
N ASN A 207 -0.03 -8.59 0.37
CA ASN A 207 0.59 -9.75 -0.29
C ASN A 207 2.12 -9.81 -0.07
N SER A 208 2.78 -8.66 0.09
CA SER A 208 4.22 -8.62 0.39
C SER A 208 4.60 -9.30 1.71
N ILE A 209 3.63 -9.56 2.59
CA ILE A 209 3.82 -10.36 3.80
C ILE A 209 3.99 -11.84 3.45
N ASP A 210 3.17 -12.35 2.54
CA ASP A 210 3.20 -13.75 2.10
C ASP A 210 4.45 -14.07 1.26
N ASP A 211 5.01 -13.08 0.56
CA ASP A 211 6.25 -13.21 -0.22
C ASP A 211 7.51 -13.32 0.65
N THR A 212 7.37 -13.24 1.98
CA THR A 212 8.51 -13.33 2.88
C THR A 212 9.00 -14.76 2.96
N PRO A 213 10.28 -15.06 2.59
CA PRO A 213 10.80 -16.42 2.60
C PRO A 213 10.77 -16.99 4.04
N VAL A 214 10.22 -18.18 4.16
CA VAL A 214 10.20 -18.94 5.42
C VAL A 214 11.56 -19.61 5.61
N MET A 215 12.14 -19.51 6.81
CA MET A 215 13.47 -20.09 7.11
C MET A 215 13.52 -21.61 7.01
N ASP A 216 12.37 -22.27 6.94
CA ASP A 216 12.24 -23.73 7.09
C ASP A 216 11.98 -24.51 5.78
N GLU A 217 12.02 -23.86 4.62
CA GLU A 217 11.64 -24.49 3.33
C GLU A 217 12.50 -25.74 2.95
N LYS A 218 13.68 -25.89 3.54
CA LYS A 218 14.64 -26.97 3.19
C LYS A 218 15.11 -27.79 4.39
N GLY A 219 14.59 -27.52 5.58
CA GLY A 219 14.97 -28.25 6.80
C GLY A 219 14.48 -29.69 6.77
N ALA A 220 15.34 -30.63 7.20
CA ALA A 220 14.98 -32.03 7.39
C ALA A 220 14.77 -32.35 8.86
N ASP A 221 13.89 -33.31 9.14
CA ASP A 221 13.70 -33.86 10.49
C ASP A 221 14.89 -34.76 10.85
N ILE A 222 15.94 -34.13 11.42
CA ILE A 222 17.20 -34.78 11.74
C ILE A 222 17.37 -34.80 13.25
N THR A 223 17.53 -35.97 13.82
CA THR A 223 17.94 -36.11 15.22
C THR A 223 19.48 -36.08 15.28
N PRO A 224 20.12 -35.13 15.96
CA PRO A 224 21.57 -35.07 16.01
C PRO A 224 22.13 -36.21 16.85
N ASN A 225 23.28 -36.77 16.42
CA ASN A 225 23.94 -37.87 17.12
C ASN A 225 24.62 -37.47 18.44
N SER A 226 24.80 -36.15 18.66
CA SER A 226 25.42 -35.56 19.83
C SER A 226 24.83 -34.14 20.05
N SER A 227 24.91 -33.66 21.29
CA SER A 227 24.52 -32.27 21.65
C SER A 227 25.72 -31.31 21.63
N GLU A 228 26.87 -31.70 21.06
CA GLU A 228 28.01 -30.82 20.88
C GLU A 228 27.67 -29.66 19.92
N ILE A 229 27.99 -28.42 20.30
CA ILE A 229 27.77 -27.23 19.48
C ILE A 229 29.12 -26.67 19.05
N VAL A 230 29.31 -26.49 17.75
CA VAL A 230 30.55 -25.92 17.19
C VAL A 230 30.25 -24.68 16.38
N PHE A 231 30.92 -23.59 16.72
CA PHE A 231 31.03 -22.38 15.89
C PHE A 231 32.31 -22.47 15.07
N ASP A 232 32.19 -22.34 13.77
CA ASP A 232 33.34 -22.39 12.85
C ASP A 232 33.36 -21.12 11.98
N LYS A 233 34.28 -20.21 12.34
CA LYS A 233 34.49 -18.90 11.68
C LYS A 233 33.22 -18.13 11.41
N VAL A 234 32.37 -18.00 12.43
CA VAL A 234 31.06 -17.37 12.32
C VAL A 234 31.20 -15.86 12.24
N ASP A 235 30.70 -15.30 11.14
CA ASP A 235 30.46 -13.86 10.96
C ASP A 235 28.98 -13.57 11.06
N PHE A 236 28.61 -12.52 11.80
CA PHE A 236 27.25 -12.07 11.92
C PHE A 236 27.11 -10.57 12.09
N SER A 237 26.13 -9.98 11.38
CA SER A 237 25.77 -8.57 11.45
C SER A 237 24.26 -8.38 11.58
N TYR A 238 23.83 -7.47 12.42
CA TYR A 238 22.46 -6.91 12.35
C TYR A 238 22.49 -5.71 11.40
N ALA A 239 21.86 -5.85 10.23
CA ALA A 239 21.97 -4.89 9.13
C ALA A 239 23.46 -4.57 8.84
N ASP A 240 23.87 -3.31 8.95
CA ASP A 240 25.24 -2.89 8.65
C ASP A 240 26.21 -2.98 9.84
N ARG A 241 25.73 -3.38 11.02
CA ARG A 241 26.56 -3.46 12.23
C ARG A 241 27.10 -4.86 12.45
N LYS A 242 28.38 -5.07 12.24
CA LYS A 242 29.05 -6.33 12.55
C LYS A 242 29.09 -6.57 14.07
N ILE A 243 28.63 -7.75 14.50
CA ILE A 243 28.55 -8.16 15.92
C ILE A 243 29.53 -9.29 16.21
N LEU A 244 29.61 -10.29 15.32
CA LEU A 244 30.54 -11.39 15.43
C LEU A 244 31.49 -11.35 14.24
N ASP A 245 32.80 -11.56 14.52
CA ASP A 245 33.88 -11.53 13.53
C ASP A 245 34.72 -12.79 13.66
N GLN A 246 34.56 -13.74 12.72
CA GLN A 246 35.27 -15.02 12.64
C GLN A 246 35.32 -15.80 13.97
N VAL A 247 34.22 -15.82 14.70
CA VAL A 247 34.14 -16.47 16.01
C VAL A 247 34.13 -17.98 15.84
N SER A 248 35.07 -18.65 16.57
CA SER A 248 35.19 -20.12 16.56
C SER A 248 35.37 -20.62 17.99
N PHE A 249 34.52 -21.56 18.41
CA PHE A 249 34.63 -22.28 19.68
C PHE A 249 33.75 -23.52 19.66
N THR A 250 33.94 -24.40 20.65
CA THR A 250 33.17 -25.64 20.82
C THR A 250 32.56 -25.68 22.21
N ILE A 251 31.31 -26.05 22.31
CA ILE A 251 30.61 -26.39 23.54
C ILE A 251 30.47 -27.92 23.58
N PRO A 252 31.19 -28.62 24.43
CA PRO A 252 31.10 -30.08 24.51
C PRO A 252 29.76 -30.56 25.04
N GLU A 253 29.37 -31.73 24.61
CA GLU A 253 28.16 -32.40 25.12
C GLU A 253 28.20 -32.56 26.67
N LYS A 254 27.05 -32.49 27.30
CA LYS A 254 26.89 -32.68 28.77
C LYS A 254 27.69 -31.71 29.63
N THR A 255 28.05 -30.53 29.12
CA THR A 255 28.75 -29.49 29.89
C THR A 255 27.87 -28.26 30.09
N ILE A 256 28.20 -27.50 31.10
CA ILE A 256 27.63 -26.15 31.31
C ILE A 256 28.69 -25.14 30.89
N THR A 257 28.41 -24.36 29.91
CA THR A 257 29.34 -23.34 29.38
C THR A 257 28.78 -21.95 29.64
N ALA A 258 29.57 -21.10 30.27
CA ALA A 258 29.21 -19.69 30.51
C ALA A 258 29.87 -18.78 29.47
N ILE A 259 29.07 -17.97 28.75
CA ILE A 259 29.55 -16.95 27.83
C ILE A 259 29.65 -15.64 28.61
N VAL A 260 30.86 -15.14 28.84
CA VAL A 260 31.13 -13.92 29.61
C VAL A 260 31.77 -12.86 28.73
N GLY A 261 31.55 -11.57 29.09
CA GLY A 261 32.11 -10.44 28.37
C GLY A 261 31.33 -9.14 28.63
N PRO A 262 31.82 -7.99 28.17
CA PRO A 262 31.18 -6.69 28.36
C PRO A 262 29.82 -6.61 27.67
N SER A 263 29.01 -5.59 28.03
CA SER A 263 27.76 -5.33 27.32
C SER A 263 28.03 -5.02 25.84
N GLY A 264 27.23 -5.60 24.95
CA GLY A 264 27.40 -5.45 23.49
C GLY A 264 28.42 -6.42 22.84
N ALA A 265 29.07 -7.32 23.60
CA ALA A 265 30.03 -8.31 23.06
C ALA A 265 29.38 -9.47 22.26
N GLY A 266 28.10 -9.41 21.93
CA GLY A 266 27.44 -10.44 21.10
C GLY A 266 26.96 -11.70 21.83
N LYS A 267 26.98 -11.73 23.19
CA LYS A 267 26.58 -12.91 23.96
C LYS A 267 25.17 -13.41 23.65
N THR A 268 24.18 -12.51 23.69
CA THR A 268 22.78 -12.82 23.35
C THR A 268 22.65 -13.19 21.87
N THR A 269 23.43 -12.57 21.01
CA THR A 269 23.48 -12.88 19.57
C THR A 269 23.92 -14.33 19.31
N MET A 270 24.95 -14.81 20.03
CA MET A 270 25.39 -16.21 19.92
C MET A 270 24.27 -17.19 20.31
N CYS A 271 23.55 -16.92 21.42
CA CYS A 271 22.40 -17.75 21.81
C CYS A 271 21.29 -17.74 20.76
N ASN A 272 20.99 -16.56 20.19
CA ASN A 272 19.99 -16.41 19.15
C ASN A 272 20.37 -17.15 17.85
N LEU A 273 21.66 -17.22 17.53
CA LEU A 273 22.15 -17.96 16.38
C LEU A 273 22.12 -19.48 16.60
N ILE A 274 22.38 -19.97 17.81
CA ILE A 274 22.22 -21.39 18.17
C ILE A 274 20.75 -21.80 18.02
N ALA A 275 19.82 -20.96 18.52
CA ALA A 275 18.38 -21.18 18.37
C ALA A 275 17.85 -20.90 16.95
N ARG A 276 18.74 -20.58 16.01
CA ARG A 276 18.41 -20.24 14.62
C ARG A 276 17.33 -19.16 14.48
N PHE A 277 17.30 -18.15 15.38
CA PHE A 277 16.48 -16.95 15.15
C PHE A 277 16.99 -16.09 13.99
N TRP A 278 18.26 -16.31 13.61
CA TRP A 278 18.96 -15.68 12.51
C TRP A 278 19.93 -16.68 11.89
N ASP A 279 20.14 -16.60 10.59
CA ASP A 279 21.20 -17.33 9.91
C ASP A 279 22.50 -16.50 9.91
N VAL A 280 23.66 -17.18 9.94
CA VAL A 280 24.97 -16.54 9.93
C VAL A 280 25.27 -15.94 8.55
N ASN A 281 26.02 -14.82 8.51
CA ASN A 281 26.45 -14.22 7.25
C ASN A 281 27.57 -15.01 6.58
N ALA A 282 28.51 -15.56 7.38
CA ALA A 282 29.56 -16.48 6.91
C ALA A 282 29.93 -17.45 8.02
N GLY A 283 30.56 -18.55 7.65
CA GLY A 283 30.86 -19.65 8.56
C GLY A 283 29.66 -20.57 8.76
N LYS A 284 29.71 -21.38 9.80
CA LYS A 284 28.62 -22.31 10.15
C LYS A 284 28.54 -22.57 11.66
N ILE A 285 27.35 -22.94 12.11
CA ILE A 285 27.10 -23.45 13.46
C ILE A 285 26.58 -24.87 13.31
N THR A 286 27.16 -25.82 13.99
CA THR A 286 26.73 -27.21 13.92
C THR A 286 26.32 -27.75 15.30
N ILE A 287 25.30 -28.61 15.31
CA ILE A 287 24.86 -29.39 16.48
C ILE A 287 25.04 -30.86 16.13
N GLY A 288 25.89 -31.56 16.91
CA GLY A 288 26.22 -32.99 16.62
C GLY A 288 26.80 -33.20 15.22
N GLY A 289 27.55 -32.22 14.69
CA GLY A 289 28.14 -32.24 13.36
C GLY A 289 27.25 -31.80 12.20
N THR A 290 25.95 -31.60 12.44
CA THR A 290 24.98 -31.13 11.41
C THR A 290 24.82 -29.62 11.50
N ASP A 291 24.80 -28.90 10.37
CA ASP A 291 24.59 -27.44 10.33
C ASP A 291 23.19 -27.11 10.83
N VAL A 292 23.06 -26.07 11.67
CA VAL A 292 21.76 -25.63 12.20
C VAL A 292 20.77 -25.25 11.11
N ARG A 293 21.24 -24.91 9.91
CA ARG A 293 20.40 -24.58 8.74
C ARG A 293 19.73 -25.78 8.09
N ASP A 294 20.25 -26.98 8.36
CA ASP A 294 19.72 -28.23 7.79
C ASP A 294 18.63 -28.87 8.66
N PHE A 295 18.47 -28.42 9.91
CA PHE A 295 17.38 -28.87 10.78
C PHE A 295 16.06 -28.20 10.43
N LYS A 296 14.97 -28.95 10.54
CA LYS A 296 13.63 -28.39 10.59
C LYS A 296 13.42 -27.63 11.91
N LEU A 297 12.77 -26.46 11.87
CA LEU A 297 12.61 -25.61 13.06
C LEU A 297 11.72 -26.24 14.16
N ASP A 298 10.90 -27.23 13.80
CA ASP A 298 9.98 -27.94 14.71
C ASP A 298 10.57 -29.28 15.20
N SER A 299 11.80 -29.60 14.86
CA SER A 299 12.48 -30.87 15.22
C SER A 299 13.33 -30.75 16.50
#